data_381afa25d0d1583bf7b97d8a9cea08ac
#
_entry.id   381afa25d0d1583bf7b97d8a9cea08ac
#
_cell.length_a   1.000
_cell.length_b   1.000
_cell.length_c   1.000
_cell.angle_alpha   90.00
_cell.angle_beta   90.00
_cell.angle_gamma   90.00
#
_symmetry.space_group_name_H-M   'P 1'
#
loop_
_entity.id
_entity.type
_entity.pdbx_description
1 polymer ?
#
loop_
_entity_poly.entity_id
_entity_poly.type
_entity_poly.pdbx_seq_one_letter_code
_entity_poly.pdbx_strand_id
1 'polypeptide(L)'
;MDWNKYLYPENEQPLDRLVEGYSRTSVFRTIAFIGDSLSSGEFETRDEAGKAHYHDLYEYSWGQYIARKNGLKAYNFSKGGMTGKQYIESFAESRGFWNPELAAQAYVIALGVNDIYNKHMPVGTIDDIDVSDWHNNNTETFAGFYGAIISRYKEISPEAKFFFVTFPRSNRPEREEVTAQMIDLLYKLTEIFDNSYVIDLYKYGPYYGAEFREHFYLHGHLTPEGYILTAELIDSYIDYIVRHNPKDFKQVGFINSGIKHDLIS
;
A
#
# COMPACT_ATOMS: atom_id res chain seq x y z
N MET A 1 -30.61 -18.12 3.42
CA MET A 1 -29.96 -17.75 4.71
C MET A 1 -28.95 -16.65 4.37
N ASP A 2 -28.96 -15.53 5.06
CA ASP A 2 -27.98 -14.48 4.85
C ASP A 2 -26.71 -14.79 5.64
N TRP A 3 -25.65 -15.18 4.93
CA TRP A 3 -24.35 -15.52 5.51
C TRP A 3 -23.50 -14.30 5.85
N ASN A 4 -23.81 -13.14 5.26
CA ASN A 4 -23.02 -11.91 5.45
C ASN A 4 -23.02 -11.47 6.92
N LYS A 5 -24.11 -11.72 7.65
CA LYS A 5 -24.23 -11.42 9.09
C LYS A 5 -23.14 -12.08 9.97
N TYR A 6 -22.47 -13.14 9.47
CA TYR A 6 -21.35 -13.78 10.17
C TYR A 6 -19.99 -13.16 9.81
N LEU A 7 -19.97 -12.29 8.80
CA LEU A 7 -18.77 -11.63 8.32
C LEU A 7 -18.67 -10.19 8.82
N TYR A 8 -19.78 -9.45 8.80
CA TYR A 8 -19.80 -8.04 9.19
C TYR A 8 -21.18 -7.58 9.67
N PRO A 9 -21.23 -6.53 10.51
CA PRO A 9 -22.48 -5.87 10.91
C PRO A 9 -23.15 -5.19 9.70
N GLU A 10 -24.46 -5.02 9.78
CA GLU A 10 -25.20 -4.23 8.80
C GLU A 10 -24.72 -2.77 8.80
N ASN A 11 -24.53 -2.22 7.59
CA ASN A 11 -24.06 -0.83 7.35
C ASN A 11 -22.63 -0.51 7.84
N GLU A 12 -21.80 -1.52 8.11
CA GLU A 12 -20.40 -1.30 8.48
C GLU A 12 -19.66 -0.50 7.40
N GLN A 13 -18.92 0.52 7.82
CA GLN A 13 -18.01 1.26 6.97
C GLN A 13 -16.54 0.87 7.28
N PRO A 14 -15.60 1.09 6.33
CA PRO A 14 -14.19 0.91 6.64
C PRO A 14 -13.76 1.71 7.87
N LEU A 15 -13.00 1.08 8.75
CA LEU A 15 -12.45 1.67 9.98
C LEU A 15 -13.48 2.10 11.04
N ASP A 16 -14.76 1.68 10.95
CA ASP A 16 -15.71 1.83 12.05
C ASP A 16 -15.20 1.15 13.35
N ARG A 17 -14.32 0.17 13.17
CA ARG A 17 -13.59 -0.48 14.26
C ARG A 17 -12.18 -0.88 13.82
N LEU A 18 -11.26 -0.87 14.76
CA LEU A 18 -9.96 -1.51 14.59
C LEU A 18 -10.03 -2.97 15.03
N VAL A 19 -9.39 -3.86 14.29
CA VAL A 19 -9.41 -5.30 14.60
C VAL A 19 -8.42 -5.60 15.71
N GLU A 20 -8.93 -6.13 16.81
CA GLU A 20 -8.12 -6.66 17.90
C GLU A 20 -7.63 -8.09 17.56
N GLY A 21 -6.39 -8.40 17.89
CA GLY A 21 -5.77 -9.69 17.57
C GLY A 21 -5.50 -9.88 16.08
N TYR A 22 -5.48 -11.12 15.58
CA TYR A 22 -5.30 -11.40 14.15
C TYR A 22 -6.54 -10.99 13.34
N SER A 23 -6.31 -10.54 12.13
CA SER A 23 -7.33 -10.11 11.17
C SER A 23 -7.52 -11.11 10.03
N ARG A 24 -8.44 -10.81 9.11
CA ARG A 24 -8.59 -11.56 7.86
C ARG A 24 -7.40 -11.37 6.91
N THR A 25 -6.49 -10.45 7.17
CA THR A 25 -5.21 -10.38 6.46
C THR A 25 -4.43 -11.69 6.59
N SER A 26 -4.68 -12.48 7.64
CA SER A 26 -4.10 -13.81 7.85
C SER A 26 -4.48 -14.87 6.80
N VAL A 27 -5.38 -14.58 5.85
CA VAL A 27 -5.62 -15.45 4.69
C VAL A 27 -4.40 -15.52 3.76
N PHE A 28 -3.52 -14.50 3.82
CA PHE A 28 -2.26 -14.48 3.09
C PHE A 28 -1.14 -15.14 3.89
N ARG A 29 -0.20 -15.80 3.19
CA ARG A 29 1.08 -16.27 3.74
C ARG A 29 2.18 -15.25 3.54
N THR A 30 2.14 -14.52 2.40
CA THR A 30 3.15 -13.54 2.02
C THR A 30 2.50 -12.25 1.53
N ILE A 31 3.00 -11.11 2.02
CA ILE A 31 2.62 -9.78 1.55
C ILE A 31 3.89 -8.96 1.28
N ALA A 32 3.95 -8.28 0.14
CA ALA A 32 4.98 -7.30 -0.15
C ALA A 32 4.45 -5.89 0.10
N PHE A 33 5.27 -5.06 0.73
CA PHE A 33 4.99 -3.67 1.03
C PHE A 33 5.89 -2.78 0.20
N ILE A 34 5.28 -2.04 -0.72
CA ILE A 34 5.95 -1.16 -1.68
C ILE A 34 5.66 0.28 -1.28
N GLY A 35 6.69 1.05 -0.99
CA GLY A 35 6.47 2.43 -0.57
C GLY A 35 7.76 3.20 -0.34
N ASP A 36 7.61 4.33 0.32
CA ASP A 36 8.69 5.23 0.68
C ASP A 36 9.13 5.08 2.14
N SER A 37 9.59 6.17 2.76
CA SER A 37 10.08 6.20 4.14
C SER A 37 9.07 5.70 5.18
N LEU A 38 7.78 5.98 5.00
CA LEU A 38 6.77 5.53 5.96
C LEU A 38 6.52 4.03 5.87
N SER A 39 6.79 3.41 4.71
CA SER A 39 6.67 1.97 4.52
C SER A 39 7.95 1.21 4.87
N SER A 40 9.12 1.85 4.75
CA SER A 40 10.41 1.25 5.12
C SER A 40 10.68 1.22 6.62
N GLY A 41 9.87 1.95 7.41
CA GLY A 41 10.10 2.10 8.85
C GLY A 41 11.20 3.12 9.14
N GLU A 42 11.26 4.22 8.38
CA GLU A 42 12.30 5.23 8.56
C GLU A 42 12.06 6.09 9.80
N PHE A 43 13.12 6.30 10.55
CA PHE A 43 13.18 7.25 11.66
C PHE A 43 14.09 8.41 11.31
N GLU A 44 13.71 9.60 11.78
CA GLU A 44 14.51 10.81 11.65
C GLU A 44 15.15 11.15 12.99
N THR A 45 16.47 11.31 13.00
CA THR A 45 17.23 11.86 14.13
C THR A 45 17.88 13.18 13.74
N ARG A 46 18.31 13.95 14.72
CA ARG A 46 19.06 15.18 14.50
C ARG A 46 20.35 15.17 15.31
N ASP A 47 21.43 15.63 14.70
CA ASP A 47 22.70 15.84 15.39
C ASP A 47 22.72 17.17 16.19
N GLU A 48 23.82 17.45 16.86
CA GLU A 48 23.99 18.67 17.67
C GLU A 48 23.89 19.95 16.85
N ALA A 49 24.16 19.90 15.55
CA ALA A 49 24.01 21.00 14.60
C ALA A 49 22.57 21.13 14.04
N GLY A 50 21.65 20.23 14.44
CA GLY A 50 20.27 20.18 13.97
C GLY A 50 20.10 19.53 12.60
N LYS A 51 21.16 18.94 12.02
CA LYS A 51 21.09 18.25 10.73
C LYS A 51 20.35 16.92 10.87
N ALA A 52 19.41 16.68 9.95
CA ALA A 52 18.63 15.45 9.91
C ALA A 52 19.46 14.26 9.42
N HIS A 53 19.25 13.11 10.04
CA HIS A 53 19.75 11.79 9.64
C HIS A 53 18.59 10.82 9.59
N TYR A 54 18.58 9.91 8.60
CA TYR A 54 17.49 9.01 8.30
C TYR A 54 17.94 7.55 8.43
N HIS A 55 17.08 6.72 9.04
CA HIS A 55 17.40 5.33 9.38
C HIS A 55 16.21 4.43 9.05
N ASP A 56 16.32 3.63 8.00
CA ASP A 56 15.34 2.60 7.67
C ASP A 56 15.45 1.42 8.67
N LEU A 57 14.50 1.33 9.60
CA LEU A 57 14.42 0.29 10.61
C LEU A 57 13.17 -0.57 10.36
N TYR A 58 13.26 -1.46 9.40
CA TYR A 58 12.12 -2.24 8.89
C TYR A 58 11.33 -2.97 9.99
N GLU A 59 11.98 -3.41 11.05
CA GLU A 59 11.32 -4.09 12.17
C GLU A 59 10.23 -3.24 12.85
N TYR A 60 10.29 -1.93 12.69
CA TYR A 60 9.30 -0.96 13.18
C TYR A 60 8.34 -0.50 12.11
N SER A 61 8.46 -0.98 10.86
CA SER A 61 7.51 -0.60 9.80
C SER A 61 6.11 -1.13 10.07
N TRP A 62 5.11 -0.41 9.61
CA TRP A 62 3.72 -0.85 9.72
C TRP A 62 3.50 -2.21 9.02
N GLY A 63 4.19 -2.48 7.90
CA GLY A 63 4.12 -3.77 7.22
C GLY A 63 4.62 -4.92 8.07
N GLN A 64 5.70 -4.73 8.82
CA GLN A 64 6.25 -5.75 9.72
C GLN A 64 5.35 -5.96 10.96
N TYR A 65 4.71 -4.90 11.48
CA TYR A 65 3.72 -5.06 12.53
C TYR A 65 2.52 -5.90 12.08
N ILE A 66 1.98 -5.63 10.86
CA ILE A 66 0.92 -6.45 10.25
C ILE A 66 1.34 -7.91 10.13
N ALA A 67 2.56 -8.16 9.66
CA ALA A 67 3.08 -9.52 9.50
C ALA A 67 3.17 -10.29 10.81
N ARG A 68 3.73 -9.67 11.86
CA ARG A 68 3.83 -10.28 13.18
C ARG A 68 2.47 -10.56 13.80
N LYS A 69 1.53 -9.61 13.67
CA LYS A 69 0.16 -9.76 14.20
C LYS A 69 -0.58 -10.92 13.55
N ASN A 70 -0.42 -11.11 12.24
CA ASN A 70 -1.18 -12.07 11.44
C ASN A 70 -0.43 -13.36 11.09
N GLY A 71 0.80 -13.53 11.56
CA GLY A 71 1.58 -14.75 11.34
C GLY A 71 1.97 -14.99 9.87
N LEU A 72 2.14 -13.91 9.09
CA LEU A 72 2.54 -13.95 7.69
C LEU A 72 3.98 -13.45 7.48
N LYS A 73 4.54 -13.71 6.31
CA LYS A 73 5.84 -13.18 5.91
C LYS A 73 5.66 -11.86 5.16
N ALA A 74 6.30 -10.80 5.65
CA ALA A 74 6.38 -9.51 4.96
C ALA A 74 7.66 -9.41 4.13
N TYR A 75 7.52 -8.91 2.89
CA TYR A 75 8.65 -8.45 2.08
C TYR A 75 8.69 -6.92 2.11
N ASN A 76 9.83 -6.36 2.50
CA ASN A 76 10.05 -4.92 2.42
C ASN A 76 10.59 -4.54 1.05
N PHE A 77 9.73 -4.02 0.20
CA PHE A 77 10.07 -3.47 -1.12
C PHE A 77 10.03 -1.93 -1.09
N SER A 78 10.39 -1.36 0.05
CA SER A 78 10.31 0.08 0.32
C SER A 78 11.68 0.67 0.65
N LYS A 79 11.81 1.99 0.52
CA LYS A 79 13.01 2.73 0.91
C LYS A 79 12.67 4.20 1.13
N GLY A 80 13.35 4.87 2.06
CA GLY A 80 13.26 6.31 2.27
C GLY A 80 13.43 7.13 0.98
N GLY A 81 12.58 8.12 0.77
CA GLY A 81 12.61 9.01 -0.39
C GLY A 81 12.15 8.41 -1.72
N MET A 82 11.67 7.16 -1.75
CA MET A 82 11.30 6.44 -2.97
C MET A 82 10.21 7.14 -3.77
N THR A 83 10.38 7.16 -5.09
CA THR A 83 9.38 7.56 -6.09
C THR A 83 8.99 6.37 -6.96
N GLY A 84 7.81 6.40 -7.58
CA GLY A 84 7.39 5.39 -8.55
C GLY A 84 8.36 5.29 -9.73
N LYS A 85 8.83 6.43 -10.25
CA LYS A 85 9.86 6.48 -11.31
C LYS A 85 11.12 5.72 -10.88
N GLN A 86 11.74 6.09 -9.77
CA GLN A 86 12.97 5.46 -9.29
C GLN A 86 12.77 3.97 -9.00
N TYR A 87 11.58 3.61 -8.50
CA TYR A 87 11.24 2.22 -8.20
C TYR A 87 11.35 1.33 -9.43
N ILE A 88 10.64 1.69 -10.51
CA ILE A 88 10.56 0.86 -11.73
C ILE A 88 11.84 0.92 -12.57
N GLU A 89 12.50 2.09 -12.64
CA GLU A 89 13.66 2.27 -13.50
C GLU A 89 14.97 1.68 -12.96
N SER A 90 15.09 1.52 -11.62
CA SER A 90 16.37 1.12 -11.03
C SER A 90 16.27 0.34 -9.74
N PHE A 91 15.47 0.79 -8.77
CA PHE A 91 15.56 0.29 -7.41
C PHE A 91 15.13 -1.17 -7.29
N ALA A 92 13.97 -1.53 -7.86
CA ALA A 92 13.44 -2.88 -7.74
C ALA A 92 14.36 -3.91 -8.42
N GLU A 93 14.92 -3.58 -9.59
CA GLU A 93 15.89 -4.43 -10.30
C GLU A 93 17.17 -4.59 -9.46
N SER A 94 17.74 -3.49 -8.96
CA SER A 94 18.98 -3.51 -8.18
C SER A 94 18.87 -4.30 -6.88
N ARG A 95 17.66 -4.49 -6.37
CA ARG A 95 17.34 -5.27 -5.16
C ARG A 95 16.84 -6.67 -5.44
N GLY A 96 16.67 -7.05 -6.70
CA GLY A 96 16.16 -8.35 -7.11
C GLY A 96 14.69 -8.57 -6.77
N PHE A 97 13.88 -7.49 -6.64
CA PHE A 97 12.46 -7.60 -6.26
C PHE A 97 11.59 -8.22 -7.37
N TRP A 98 12.11 -8.28 -8.59
CA TRP A 98 11.47 -8.97 -9.71
C TRP A 98 11.69 -10.48 -9.73
N ASN A 99 12.45 -11.02 -8.74
CA ASN A 99 12.67 -12.47 -8.66
C ASN A 99 11.35 -13.18 -8.30
N PRO A 100 10.88 -14.15 -9.12
CA PRO A 100 9.67 -14.93 -8.83
C PRO A 100 9.69 -15.66 -7.47
N GLU A 101 10.86 -15.94 -6.90
CA GLU A 101 10.97 -16.50 -5.55
C GLU A 101 10.49 -15.54 -4.45
N LEU A 102 10.45 -14.23 -4.75
CA LEU A 102 9.93 -13.19 -3.87
C LEU A 102 8.47 -12.83 -4.22
N ALA A 103 7.81 -13.59 -5.11
CA ALA A 103 6.43 -13.36 -5.45
C ALA A 103 5.53 -13.41 -4.20
N ALA A 104 4.74 -12.35 -3.99
CA ALA A 104 3.81 -12.27 -2.88
C ALA A 104 2.38 -12.59 -3.32
N GLN A 105 1.55 -13.06 -2.37
CA GLN A 105 0.12 -13.27 -2.62
C GLN A 105 -0.65 -11.94 -2.61
N ALA A 106 -0.10 -10.93 -1.95
CA ALA A 106 -0.63 -9.58 -1.97
C ALA A 106 0.48 -8.54 -2.01
N TYR A 107 0.20 -7.40 -2.64
CA TYR A 107 1.07 -6.23 -2.70
C TYR A 107 0.31 -5.02 -2.15
N VAL A 108 0.86 -4.37 -1.15
CA VAL A 108 0.32 -3.11 -0.60
C VAL A 108 1.22 -1.99 -1.08
N ILE A 109 0.67 -1.07 -1.89
CA ILE A 109 1.44 0.00 -2.53
C ILE A 109 1.05 1.34 -1.90
N ALA A 110 2.03 2.01 -1.27
CA ALA A 110 1.91 3.30 -0.60
C ALA A 110 3.00 4.25 -1.10
N LEU A 111 3.02 4.50 -2.41
CA LEU A 111 3.90 5.46 -3.09
C LEU A 111 3.13 6.74 -3.45
N GLY A 112 3.87 7.81 -3.73
CA GLY A 112 3.35 9.03 -4.34
C GLY A 112 3.69 10.31 -3.58
N VAL A 113 3.95 10.27 -2.28
CA VAL A 113 4.32 11.45 -1.49
C VAL A 113 5.53 12.15 -2.12
N ASN A 114 6.56 11.39 -2.45
CA ASN A 114 7.78 11.93 -3.03
C ASN A 114 7.60 12.34 -4.49
N ASP A 115 6.83 11.58 -5.25
CA ASP A 115 6.51 11.92 -6.64
C ASP A 115 5.78 13.26 -6.72
N ILE A 116 4.67 13.35 -6.02
CA ILE A 116 3.71 14.46 -6.16
C ILE A 116 4.19 15.71 -5.40
N TYR A 117 4.58 15.58 -4.12
CA TYR A 117 4.87 16.77 -3.31
C TYR A 117 6.32 17.21 -3.34
N ASN A 118 7.28 16.27 -3.52
CA ASN A 118 8.70 16.61 -3.49
C ASN A 118 9.29 16.77 -4.89
N LYS A 119 8.82 16.00 -5.88
CA LYS A 119 9.29 16.06 -7.27
C LYS A 119 8.35 16.82 -8.19
N HIS A 120 7.16 17.21 -7.71
CA HIS A 120 6.14 17.91 -8.50
C HIS A 120 5.79 17.19 -9.81
N MET A 121 5.80 15.85 -9.76
CA MET A 121 5.45 15.04 -10.90
C MET A 121 3.95 15.19 -11.21
N PRO A 122 3.54 15.32 -12.47
CA PRO A 122 2.13 15.28 -12.83
C PRO A 122 1.48 13.97 -12.36
N VAL A 123 0.26 14.05 -11.79
CA VAL A 123 -0.47 12.86 -11.36
C VAL A 123 -0.76 11.97 -12.56
N GLY A 124 -1.19 12.55 -13.67
CA GLY A 124 -1.61 11.80 -14.85
C GLY A 124 -2.99 11.17 -14.67
N THR A 125 -3.34 10.30 -15.61
CA THR A 125 -4.63 9.57 -15.65
C THR A 125 -4.42 8.12 -16.05
N ILE A 126 -5.48 7.30 -16.07
CA ILE A 126 -5.40 5.92 -16.57
C ILE A 126 -5.04 5.85 -18.06
N ASP A 127 -5.26 6.91 -18.84
CA ASP A 127 -4.88 6.97 -20.26
C ASP A 127 -3.36 7.04 -20.46
N ASP A 128 -2.60 7.34 -19.41
CA ASP A 128 -1.14 7.31 -19.40
C ASP A 128 -0.57 5.89 -19.24
N ILE A 129 -1.42 4.88 -19.08
CA ILE A 129 -1.06 3.50 -18.78
C ILE A 129 -1.44 2.61 -19.97
N ASP A 130 -0.46 1.99 -20.60
CA ASP A 130 -0.68 0.92 -21.56
C ASP A 130 -0.45 -0.44 -20.88
N VAL A 131 -1.52 -1.08 -20.39
CA VAL A 131 -1.42 -2.36 -19.71
C VAL A 131 -0.87 -3.46 -20.64
N SER A 132 -1.05 -3.33 -21.97
CA SER A 132 -0.61 -4.32 -22.96
C SER A 132 0.88 -4.18 -23.33
N ASP A 133 1.42 -2.97 -23.25
CA ASP A 133 2.83 -2.66 -23.55
C ASP A 133 3.39 -1.60 -22.57
N TRP A 134 3.24 -1.88 -21.28
CA TRP A 134 3.70 -0.97 -20.23
C TRP A 134 5.21 -0.69 -20.25
N HIS A 135 6.00 -1.55 -20.89
CA HIS A 135 7.45 -1.38 -21.01
C HIS A 135 7.84 -0.19 -21.89
N ASN A 136 7.01 0.15 -22.89
CA ASN A 136 7.37 1.11 -23.92
C ASN A 136 6.43 2.31 -24.01
N ASN A 137 5.16 2.14 -23.63
CA ASN A 137 4.11 3.09 -23.98
C ASN A 137 3.54 3.86 -22.78
N ASN A 138 3.94 3.58 -21.55
CA ASN A 138 3.47 4.36 -20.40
C ASN A 138 4.06 5.79 -20.44
N THR A 139 3.20 6.78 -20.19
CA THR A 139 3.62 8.18 -20.09
C THR A 139 4.45 8.43 -18.82
N GLU A 140 5.39 9.35 -18.86
CA GLU A 140 6.20 9.76 -17.70
C GLU A 140 5.39 10.63 -16.73
N THR A 141 4.36 10.05 -16.11
CA THR A 141 3.53 10.60 -15.04
C THR A 141 3.52 9.65 -13.84
N PHE A 142 3.02 10.11 -12.70
CA PHE A 142 2.83 9.21 -11.56
C PHE A 142 1.94 8.01 -11.93
N ALA A 143 0.84 8.24 -12.66
CA ALA A 143 -0.04 7.19 -13.17
C ALA A 143 0.73 6.16 -14.01
N GLY A 144 1.52 6.61 -14.98
CA GLY A 144 2.31 5.74 -15.85
C GLY A 144 3.31 4.87 -15.07
N PHE A 145 4.08 5.46 -14.15
CA PHE A 145 5.02 4.70 -13.31
C PHE A 145 4.32 3.75 -12.34
N TYR A 146 3.21 4.19 -11.74
CA TYR A 146 2.44 3.34 -10.83
C TYR A 146 1.82 2.15 -11.56
N GLY A 147 1.26 2.40 -12.75
CA GLY A 147 0.74 1.36 -13.64
C GLY A 147 1.82 0.34 -14.07
N ALA A 148 3.02 0.82 -14.40
CA ALA A 148 4.15 -0.05 -14.73
C ALA A 148 4.55 -0.97 -13.56
N ILE A 149 4.57 -0.46 -12.34
CA ILE A 149 4.85 -1.26 -11.13
C ILE A 149 3.81 -2.37 -10.97
N ILE A 150 2.52 -2.04 -11.07
CA ILE A 150 1.44 -3.04 -10.96
C ILE A 150 1.57 -4.08 -12.06
N SER A 151 1.73 -3.66 -13.33
CA SER A 151 1.84 -4.54 -14.49
C SER A 151 3.01 -5.52 -14.33
N ARG A 152 4.16 -5.03 -13.86
CA ARG A 152 5.33 -5.90 -13.62
C ARG A 152 5.07 -6.96 -12.56
N TYR A 153 4.42 -6.61 -11.45
CA TYR A 153 4.07 -7.60 -10.45
C TYR A 153 2.96 -8.55 -10.88
N LYS A 154 2.04 -8.11 -11.75
CA LYS A 154 1.05 -8.99 -12.36
C LYS A 154 1.67 -10.01 -13.34
N GLU A 155 2.77 -9.68 -14.01
CA GLU A 155 3.52 -10.67 -14.79
C GLU A 155 4.15 -11.75 -13.90
N ILE A 156 4.61 -11.38 -12.70
CA ILE A 156 5.25 -12.30 -11.75
C ILE A 156 4.22 -13.13 -10.99
N SER A 157 3.12 -12.52 -10.59
CA SER A 157 2.04 -13.13 -9.79
C SER A 157 0.67 -12.64 -10.27
N PRO A 158 0.13 -13.22 -11.38
CA PRO A 158 -1.08 -12.70 -12.03
C PRO A 158 -2.32 -12.64 -11.13
N GLU A 159 -2.45 -13.58 -10.19
CA GLU A 159 -3.59 -13.70 -9.28
C GLU A 159 -3.42 -12.94 -7.97
N ALA A 160 -2.26 -12.33 -7.74
CA ALA A 160 -2.00 -11.58 -6.51
C ALA A 160 -3.03 -10.46 -6.31
N LYS A 161 -3.30 -10.17 -5.04
CA LYS A 161 -4.17 -9.06 -4.66
C LYS A 161 -3.35 -7.78 -4.49
N PHE A 162 -3.89 -6.66 -4.98
CA PHE A 162 -3.23 -5.35 -4.90
C PHE A 162 -4.06 -4.41 -4.02
N PHE A 163 -3.40 -3.72 -3.11
CA PHE A 163 -4.03 -2.73 -2.23
C PHE A 163 -3.32 -1.40 -2.41
N PHE A 164 -4.05 -0.39 -2.87
CA PHE A 164 -3.53 0.97 -3.10
C PHE A 164 -3.89 1.85 -1.92
N VAL A 165 -2.89 2.40 -1.23
CA VAL A 165 -3.11 3.20 -0.02
C VAL A 165 -3.17 4.68 -0.38
N THR A 166 -4.26 5.36 -0.02
CA THR A 166 -4.38 6.81 -0.19
C THR A 166 -3.60 7.55 0.90
N PHE A 167 -3.26 8.82 0.64
CA PHE A 167 -2.74 9.70 1.69
C PHE A 167 -3.85 9.99 2.72
N PRO A 168 -3.55 10.01 4.02
CA PRO A 168 -4.49 10.49 5.02
C PRO A 168 -4.75 11.99 4.88
N ARG A 169 -5.90 12.47 5.33
CA ARG A 169 -6.19 13.91 5.40
C ARG A 169 -5.21 14.60 6.34
N SER A 170 -4.70 15.76 5.93
CA SER A 170 -3.73 16.52 6.73
C SER A 170 -4.01 18.01 6.67
N ASN A 171 -3.39 18.77 7.58
CA ASN A 171 -3.49 20.23 7.61
C ASN A 171 -2.59 20.88 6.53
N ARG A 172 -2.91 20.58 5.25
CA ARG A 172 -2.16 21.06 4.08
C ARG A 172 -3.14 21.43 2.95
N PRO A 173 -3.90 22.54 3.11
CA PRO A 173 -4.91 22.92 2.12
C PRO A 173 -4.33 23.14 0.72
N GLU A 174 -3.07 23.55 0.62
CA GLU A 174 -2.35 23.72 -0.65
C GLU A 174 -2.14 22.41 -1.43
N ARG A 175 -2.35 21.26 -0.80
CA ARG A 175 -2.20 19.92 -1.40
C ARG A 175 -3.53 19.27 -1.75
N GLU A 176 -4.66 19.86 -1.34
CA GLU A 176 -5.97 19.20 -1.38
C GLU A 176 -6.38 18.81 -2.80
N GLU A 177 -6.20 19.73 -3.76
CA GLU A 177 -6.57 19.50 -5.16
C GLU A 177 -5.77 18.33 -5.77
N VAL A 178 -4.46 18.34 -5.62
CA VAL A 178 -3.60 17.28 -6.17
C VAL A 178 -3.79 15.96 -5.43
N THR A 179 -4.10 16.00 -4.14
CA THR A 179 -4.45 14.81 -3.36
C THR A 179 -5.74 14.17 -3.88
N ALA A 180 -6.76 14.99 -4.18
CA ALA A 180 -8.02 14.51 -4.75
C ALA A 180 -7.81 13.85 -6.12
N GLN A 181 -6.97 14.44 -6.98
CA GLN A 181 -6.61 13.84 -8.27
C GLN A 181 -5.92 12.47 -8.10
N MET A 182 -4.99 12.37 -7.15
CA MET A 182 -4.31 11.11 -6.87
C MET A 182 -5.27 10.04 -6.33
N ILE A 183 -6.20 10.41 -5.42
CA ILE A 183 -7.20 9.48 -4.89
C ILE A 183 -8.10 8.97 -6.02
N ASP A 184 -8.60 9.86 -6.88
CA ASP A 184 -9.40 9.51 -8.05
C ASP A 184 -8.65 8.53 -8.97
N LEU A 185 -7.36 8.79 -9.22
CA LEU A 185 -6.50 7.87 -9.96
C LEU A 185 -6.46 6.48 -9.32
N LEU A 186 -6.22 6.38 -7.99
CA LEU A 186 -6.13 5.08 -7.33
C LEU A 186 -7.43 4.27 -7.42
N TYR A 187 -8.59 4.94 -7.37
CA TYR A 187 -9.87 4.26 -7.64
C TYR A 187 -9.98 3.81 -9.09
N LYS A 188 -9.63 4.64 -10.06
CA LYS A 188 -9.66 4.28 -11.48
C LYS A 188 -8.70 3.15 -11.85
N LEU A 189 -7.58 3.01 -11.12
CA LEU A 189 -6.69 1.87 -11.31
C LEU A 189 -7.38 0.53 -10.99
N THR A 190 -8.36 0.50 -10.10
CA THR A 190 -9.12 -0.72 -9.83
C THR A 190 -10.08 -1.11 -10.96
N GLU A 191 -10.35 -0.21 -11.90
CA GLU A 191 -11.18 -0.48 -13.08
C GLU A 191 -10.37 -1.15 -14.21
N ILE A 192 -9.05 -0.91 -14.26
CA ILE A 192 -8.18 -1.46 -15.30
C ILE A 192 -7.27 -2.60 -14.81
N PHE A 193 -7.09 -2.74 -13.50
CA PHE A 193 -6.35 -3.83 -12.90
C PHE A 193 -7.28 -4.68 -12.02
N ASP A 194 -7.58 -5.90 -12.43
CA ASP A 194 -8.34 -6.86 -11.63
C ASP A 194 -7.60 -7.22 -10.33
N ASN A 195 -8.31 -7.82 -9.37
CA ASN A 195 -7.76 -8.18 -8.06
C ASN A 195 -7.14 -7.00 -7.28
N SER A 196 -7.65 -5.80 -7.47
CA SER A 196 -7.13 -4.59 -6.83
C SER A 196 -8.19 -3.84 -6.02
N TYR A 197 -7.75 -3.17 -4.95
CA TYR A 197 -8.60 -2.52 -3.96
C TYR A 197 -7.93 -1.23 -3.48
N VAL A 198 -8.74 -0.24 -3.05
CA VAL A 198 -8.23 0.99 -2.43
C VAL A 198 -8.38 0.90 -0.91
N ILE A 199 -7.31 1.20 -0.19
CA ILE A 199 -7.30 1.48 1.24
C ILE A 199 -7.38 3.00 1.39
N ASP A 200 -8.61 3.51 1.56
CA ASP A 200 -8.87 4.95 1.56
C ASP A 200 -8.75 5.55 2.96
N LEU A 201 -7.50 5.83 3.35
CA LEU A 201 -7.20 6.53 4.61
C LEU A 201 -7.59 8.01 4.57
N TYR A 202 -7.73 8.60 3.38
CA TYR A 202 -8.20 9.97 3.26
C TYR A 202 -9.65 10.12 3.74
N LYS A 203 -10.51 9.20 3.32
CA LYS A 203 -11.94 9.24 3.64
C LYS A 203 -12.26 8.69 5.02
N TYR A 204 -11.62 7.58 5.39
CA TYR A 204 -11.99 6.80 6.58
C TYR A 204 -10.95 6.83 7.70
N GLY A 205 -9.72 7.22 7.41
CA GLY A 205 -8.65 7.33 8.40
C GLY A 205 -8.75 8.58 9.26
N PRO A 206 -7.93 8.67 10.31
CA PRO A 206 -7.86 9.84 11.18
C PRO A 206 -7.31 11.07 10.43
N TYR A 207 -7.58 12.25 10.98
CA TYR A 207 -7.03 13.50 10.47
C TYR A 207 -5.61 13.74 11.02
N TYR A 208 -4.63 13.83 10.13
CA TYR A 208 -3.22 14.03 10.49
C TYR A 208 -2.92 15.53 10.73
N GLY A 209 -3.66 16.13 11.68
CA GLY A 209 -3.49 17.52 12.12
C GLY A 209 -2.34 17.69 13.11
N ALA A 210 -2.33 18.86 13.80
CA ALA A 210 -1.28 19.19 14.76
C ALA A 210 -1.23 18.20 15.93
N GLU A 211 -2.38 17.89 16.54
CA GLU A 211 -2.51 16.96 17.65
C GLU A 211 -2.04 15.54 17.29
N PHE A 212 -2.45 15.03 16.12
CA PHE A 212 -1.98 13.72 15.63
C PHE A 212 -0.46 13.72 15.48
N ARG A 213 0.11 14.78 14.92
CA ARG A 213 1.55 14.88 14.73
C ARG A 213 2.32 14.97 16.03
N GLU A 214 1.78 15.63 17.03
CA GLU A 214 2.37 15.73 18.37
C GLU A 214 2.54 14.34 19.02
N HIS A 215 1.55 13.45 18.82
CA HIS A 215 1.56 12.13 19.44
C HIS A 215 2.32 11.06 18.62
N PHE A 216 2.22 11.13 17.29
CA PHE A 216 2.63 10.03 16.42
C PHE A 216 3.78 10.34 15.47
N TYR A 217 4.31 11.57 15.49
CA TYR A 217 5.46 11.96 14.68
C TYR A 217 6.65 12.38 15.53
N LEU A 218 7.84 11.99 15.07
CA LEU A 218 9.11 12.55 15.48
C LEU A 218 9.71 13.27 14.25
N HIS A 219 9.69 14.61 14.28
CA HIS A 219 10.06 15.44 13.13
C HIS A 219 9.19 15.14 11.89
N GLY A 220 9.78 14.61 10.83
CA GLY A 220 9.11 14.30 9.56
C GLY A 220 8.50 12.90 9.46
N HIS A 221 8.84 11.99 10.39
CA HIS A 221 8.52 10.56 10.33
C HIS A 221 7.73 10.11 11.55
N LEU A 222 7.17 8.90 11.45
CA LEU A 222 6.35 8.33 12.53
C LEU A 222 7.23 7.87 13.72
N THR A 223 6.65 7.96 14.91
CA THR A 223 7.16 7.27 16.10
C THR A 223 6.84 5.76 16.01
N PRO A 224 7.43 4.89 16.85
CA PRO A 224 7.01 3.48 16.92
C PRO A 224 5.50 3.33 17.11
N GLU A 225 4.87 4.14 17.95
CA GLU A 225 3.42 4.15 18.19
C GLU A 225 2.66 4.58 16.93
N GLY A 226 3.16 5.57 16.18
CA GLY A 226 2.59 5.98 14.91
C GLY A 226 2.65 4.88 13.84
N TYR A 227 3.71 4.07 13.83
CA TYR A 227 3.80 2.89 12.95
C TYR A 227 2.84 1.78 13.36
N ILE A 228 2.63 1.55 14.67
CA ILE A 228 1.64 0.59 15.18
C ILE A 228 0.23 1.03 14.77
N LEU A 229 -0.14 2.28 15.02
CA LEU A 229 -1.46 2.81 14.62
C LEU A 229 -1.66 2.71 13.10
N THR A 230 -0.66 3.04 12.29
CA THR A 230 -0.75 2.89 10.83
C THR A 230 -0.95 1.43 10.43
N ALA A 231 -0.26 0.49 11.11
CA ALA A 231 -0.47 -0.94 10.90
C ALA A 231 -1.90 -1.38 11.24
N GLU A 232 -2.44 -0.91 12.35
CA GLU A 232 -3.82 -1.23 12.76
C GLU A 232 -4.86 -0.69 11.78
N LEU A 233 -4.67 0.53 11.27
CA LEU A 233 -5.55 1.13 10.25
C LEU A 233 -5.53 0.32 8.95
N ILE A 234 -4.36 0.03 8.41
CA ILE A 234 -4.21 -0.70 7.15
C ILE A 234 -4.71 -2.14 7.30
N ASP A 235 -4.34 -2.83 8.38
CA ASP A 235 -4.75 -4.21 8.66
C ASP A 235 -6.27 -4.32 8.81
N SER A 236 -6.89 -3.39 9.55
CA SER A 236 -8.36 -3.36 9.73
C SER A 236 -9.08 -3.05 8.42
N TYR A 237 -8.49 -2.23 7.56
CA TYR A 237 -9.07 -1.95 6.26
C TYR A 237 -8.97 -3.18 5.31
N ILE A 238 -7.84 -3.89 5.30
CA ILE A 238 -7.71 -5.15 4.56
C ILE A 238 -8.72 -6.19 5.09
N ASP A 239 -8.87 -6.31 6.42
CA ASP A 239 -9.87 -7.16 7.05
C ASP A 239 -11.29 -6.83 6.55
N TYR A 240 -11.63 -5.54 6.50
CA TYR A 240 -12.90 -5.06 5.93
C TYR A 240 -13.08 -5.53 4.49
N ILE A 241 -12.08 -5.29 3.62
CA ILE A 241 -12.13 -5.67 2.20
C ILE A 241 -12.34 -7.18 2.05
N VAL A 242 -11.59 -8.00 2.78
CA VAL A 242 -11.70 -9.47 2.69
C VAL A 242 -13.09 -9.94 3.13
N ARG A 243 -13.64 -9.40 4.22
CA ARG A 243 -14.96 -9.77 4.72
C ARG A 243 -16.09 -9.38 3.78
N HIS A 244 -15.97 -8.25 3.09
CA HIS A 244 -16.99 -7.74 2.17
C HIS A 244 -16.88 -8.33 0.76
N ASN A 245 -15.75 -8.96 0.41
CA ASN A 245 -15.49 -9.58 -0.89
C ASN A 245 -15.06 -11.06 -0.76
N PRO A 246 -15.77 -11.91 0.01
CA PRO A 246 -15.28 -13.26 0.34
C PRO A 246 -15.08 -14.15 -0.90
N LYS A 247 -15.75 -13.85 -2.00
CA LYS A 247 -15.60 -14.61 -3.26
C LYS A 247 -14.23 -14.41 -3.88
N ASP A 248 -13.71 -13.19 -3.83
CA ASP A 248 -12.43 -12.81 -4.46
C ASP A 248 -11.23 -13.43 -3.74
N PHE A 249 -11.42 -13.83 -2.48
CA PHE A 249 -10.37 -14.39 -1.64
C PHE A 249 -10.45 -15.92 -1.47
N LYS A 250 -11.40 -16.61 -2.13
CA LYS A 250 -11.59 -18.05 -1.98
C LYS A 250 -10.35 -18.88 -2.29
N GLN A 251 -9.60 -18.48 -3.32
CA GLN A 251 -8.46 -19.24 -3.84
C GLN A 251 -7.10 -18.62 -3.48
N VAL A 252 -7.09 -17.59 -2.63
CA VAL A 252 -5.84 -16.88 -2.27
C VAL A 252 -4.77 -17.84 -1.73
N GLY A 253 -5.16 -18.92 -1.08
CA GLY A 253 -4.25 -19.95 -0.59
C GLY A 253 -3.46 -20.68 -1.69
N PHE A 254 -3.93 -20.65 -2.94
CA PHE A 254 -3.26 -21.29 -4.08
C PHE A 254 -2.28 -20.36 -4.81
N ILE A 255 -2.41 -19.04 -4.63
CA ILE A 255 -1.53 -18.06 -5.30
C ILE A 255 -0.06 -18.38 -4.98
N ASN A 256 0.76 -18.49 -6.03
CA ASN A 256 2.18 -18.84 -5.97
C ASN A 256 2.51 -20.18 -5.27
N SER A 257 1.55 -21.11 -5.19
CA SER A 257 1.76 -22.43 -4.56
C SER A 257 2.24 -23.51 -5.55
N GLY A 258 2.16 -23.27 -6.86
CA GLY A 258 2.37 -24.27 -7.90
C GLY A 258 1.25 -25.32 -8.01
N ILE A 259 0.21 -25.23 -7.16
CA ILE A 259 -0.95 -26.12 -7.21
C ILE A 259 -1.89 -25.62 -8.30
N LYS A 260 -2.28 -26.54 -9.23
CA LYS A 260 -3.31 -26.23 -10.21
C LYS A 260 -4.66 -26.14 -9.53
N HIS A 261 -5.40 -25.10 -9.82
CA HIS A 261 -6.73 -24.84 -9.28
C HIS A 261 -7.62 -24.19 -10.34
N ASP A 262 -8.93 -24.18 -10.08
CA ASP A 262 -9.88 -23.58 -10.99
C ASP A 262 -9.75 -22.06 -10.93
N LEU A 263 -9.62 -21.42 -12.08
CA LEU A 263 -9.72 -19.98 -12.17
C LEU A 263 -11.18 -19.58 -11.93
N ILE A 264 -11.38 -18.61 -11.05
CA ILE A 264 -12.71 -18.01 -10.86
C ILE A 264 -12.91 -17.02 -12.00
N SER A 265 -13.78 -17.41 -12.95
CA SER A 265 -14.24 -16.54 -14.03
C SER A 265 -15.33 -15.58 -13.52
#